data_23d9a83e45ceeadd7d41416eb559394c
#
_entry.id   23d9a83e45ceeadd7d41416eb559394c
#
_cell.length_a   1.000
_cell.length_b   1.000
_cell.length_c   1.000
_cell.angle_alpha   90.00
_cell.angle_beta   90.00
_cell.angle_gamma   90.00
#
_symmetry.space_group_name_H-M   'P 1'
#
loop_
_entity.id
_entity.type
_entity.pdbx_description
1 polymer ?
#
loop_
_entity_poly.entity_id
_entity_poly.type
_entity_poly.pdbx_seq_one_letter_code
_entity_poly.pdbx_strand_id
1 'polypeptide(L)'
;VDFMFVDMPPGTGDVPLTVFQSLPLDGIIIVSTPQSLVSMIVQKAVSMAQRMDIPVLGMVENMRFIKCPDCGKEIPLFGSDDAVDSTNVPVLERIPLDPKVAAACDTGSLAQSDVTYLTKTAQILADSFGEKKNQ
;
A
#
# COMPACT_ATOMS: atom_id res chain seq x y z
N VAL A 1 -9.72 6.81 -19.18
CA VAL A 1 -8.92 6.44 -17.99
C VAL A 1 -9.62 5.27 -17.32
N ASP A 2 -8.91 4.19 -17.11
CA ASP A 2 -9.47 2.98 -16.50
C ASP A 2 -9.35 3.01 -14.97
N PHE A 3 -8.26 3.55 -14.46
CA PHE A 3 -7.98 3.71 -13.04
C PHE A 3 -7.46 5.11 -12.76
N MET A 4 -7.89 5.67 -11.66
CA MET A 4 -7.34 6.91 -11.10
C MET A 4 -6.85 6.63 -9.68
N PHE A 5 -5.57 6.87 -9.44
CA PHE A 5 -4.96 6.76 -8.12
C PHE A 5 -4.76 8.16 -7.53
N VAL A 6 -5.13 8.31 -6.27
CA VAL A 6 -4.92 9.54 -5.52
C VAL A 6 -3.91 9.26 -4.41
N ASP A 7 -2.72 9.81 -4.54
CA ASP A 7 -1.70 9.76 -3.50
C ASP A 7 -1.99 10.83 -2.45
N MET A 8 -2.17 10.39 -1.21
CA MET A 8 -2.58 11.25 -0.11
C MET A 8 -1.43 11.50 0.87
N PRO A 9 -1.38 12.66 1.52
CA PRO A 9 -0.42 12.88 2.59
C PRO A 9 -0.63 11.89 3.75
N PRO A 10 0.39 11.64 4.57
CA PRO A 10 0.30 10.71 5.68
C PRO A 10 -0.69 11.18 6.75
N GLY A 11 -1.29 10.21 7.44
CA GLY A 11 -2.17 10.45 8.58
C GLY A 11 -3.65 10.44 8.25
N THR A 12 -4.45 10.82 9.24
CA THR A 12 -5.93 10.83 9.20
C THR A 12 -6.49 12.25 9.39
N GLY A 13 -5.77 13.26 8.90
CA GLY A 13 -6.15 14.67 9.02
C GLY A 13 -7.21 15.11 8.01
N ASP A 14 -7.32 16.41 7.81
CA ASP A 14 -8.37 17.04 6.99
C ASP A 14 -8.30 16.67 5.51
N VAL A 15 -7.10 16.43 4.96
CA VAL A 15 -6.93 16.15 3.54
C VAL A 15 -7.53 14.79 3.15
N PRO A 16 -7.21 13.67 3.82
CA PRO A 16 -7.90 12.40 3.59
C PRO A 16 -9.41 12.49 3.75
N LEU A 17 -9.88 13.20 4.78
CA LEU A 17 -11.30 13.39 5.01
C LEU A 17 -11.97 14.14 3.86
N THR A 18 -11.35 15.20 3.35
CA THR A 18 -11.86 15.97 2.20
C THR A 18 -11.92 15.12 0.94
N VAL A 19 -10.88 14.32 0.67
CA VAL A 19 -10.86 13.40 -0.49
C VAL A 19 -11.99 12.38 -0.39
N PHE A 20 -12.17 11.77 0.79
CA PHE A 20 -13.22 10.78 1.04
C PHE A 20 -14.63 11.35 0.88
N GLN A 21 -14.83 12.62 1.21
CA GLN A 21 -16.12 13.30 1.05
C GLN A 21 -16.37 13.81 -0.37
N SER A 22 -15.33 14.09 -1.13
CA SER A 22 -15.45 14.81 -2.40
C SER A 22 -15.33 13.91 -3.63
N LEU A 23 -14.72 12.73 -3.49
CA LEU A 23 -14.47 11.82 -4.61
C LEU A 23 -15.26 10.51 -4.42
N PRO A 24 -15.86 9.98 -5.49
CA PRO A 24 -16.46 8.65 -5.48
C PRO A 24 -15.35 7.58 -5.51
N LEU A 25 -14.89 7.15 -4.34
CA LEU A 25 -13.82 6.18 -4.21
C LEU A 25 -14.37 4.75 -4.25
N ASP A 26 -13.79 3.90 -5.08
CA ASP A 26 -14.06 2.46 -5.10
C ASP A 26 -13.39 1.73 -3.93
N GLY A 27 -12.36 2.30 -3.33
CA GLY A 27 -11.68 1.78 -2.15
C GLY A 27 -10.36 2.47 -1.87
N ILE A 28 -9.73 2.07 -0.76
CA ILE A 28 -8.41 2.54 -0.37
C ILE A 28 -7.43 1.39 -0.20
N ILE A 29 -6.17 1.65 -0.50
CA ILE A 29 -5.03 0.80 -0.15
C ILE A 29 -4.21 1.53 0.90
N ILE A 30 -3.90 0.85 1.98
CA ILE A 30 -3.06 1.39 3.05
C ILE A 30 -1.62 1.00 2.77
N VAL A 31 -0.72 1.97 2.72
CA VAL A 31 0.72 1.72 2.62
C VAL A 31 1.36 1.99 3.97
N SER A 32 2.07 1.02 4.49
CA SER A 32 2.61 1.05 5.85
C SER A 32 3.96 0.34 5.93
N THR A 33 4.75 0.70 6.92
CA THR A 33 5.92 -0.09 7.34
C THR A 33 5.53 -1.01 8.49
N PRO A 34 6.13 -2.20 8.63
CA PRO A 34 5.74 -3.20 9.63
C PRO A 34 6.28 -2.89 11.05
N GLN A 35 6.05 -1.67 11.52
CA GLN A 35 6.42 -1.24 12.87
C GLN A 35 5.20 -1.26 13.78
N SER A 36 5.36 -1.71 15.02
CA SER A 36 4.25 -1.81 15.99
C SER A 36 3.52 -0.50 16.26
N LEU A 37 4.24 0.62 16.28
CA LEU A 37 3.63 1.96 16.43
C LEU A 37 2.75 2.36 15.26
N VAL A 38 3.04 1.84 14.07
CA VAL A 38 2.30 2.14 12.84
C VAL A 38 0.95 1.43 12.82
N SER A 39 0.82 0.28 13.50
CA SER A 39 -0.45 -0.45 13.58
C SER A 39 -1.60 0.39 14.13
N MET A 40 -1.34 1.27 15.08
CA MET A 40 -2.33 2.20 15.63
C MET A 40 -2.78 3.24 14.58
N ILE A 41 -1.86 3.72 13.74
CA ILE A 41 -2.18 4.68 12.66
C ILE A 41 -3.00 3.98 11.59
N VAL A 42 -2.64 2.75 11.24
CA VAL A 42 -3.39 1.90 10.31
C VAL A 42 -4.81 1.66 10.81
N GLN A 43 -4.98 1.31 12.08
CA GLN A 43 -6.31 1.12 12.68
C GLN A 43 -7.18 2.40 12.63
N LYS A 44 -6.58 3.56 12.85
CA LYS A 44 -7.29 4.85 12.71
C LYS A 44 -7.74 5.10 11.27
N ALA A 45 -6.88 4.81 10.28
CA ALA A 45 -7.21 4.95 8.86
C ALA A 45 -8.34 3.99 8.45
N VAL A 46 -8.28 2.74 8.90
CA VAL A 46 -9.34 1.74 8.70
C VAL A 46 -10.65 2.20 9.31
N SER A 47 -10.62 2.66 10.57
CA SER A 47 -11.83 3.14 11.26
C SER A 47 -12.44 4.35 10.57
N MET A 48 -11.62 5.24 10.02
CA MET A 48 -12.09 6.41 9.27
C MET A 48 -12.76 5.98 7.97
N ALA A 49 -12.14 5.09 7.19
CA ALA A 49 -12.71 4.58 5.96
C ALA A 49 -14.04 3.87 6.19
N GLN A 50 -14.11 3.02 7.23
CA GLN A 50 -15.35 2.32 7.62
C GLN A 50 -16.48 3.26 7.98
N ARG A 51 -16.20 4.34 8.73
CA ARG A 51 -17.21 5.36 9.09
C ARG A 51 -17.75 6.12 7.89
N MET A 52 -17.02 6.11 6.78
CA MET A 52 -17.37 6.80 5.54
C MET A 52 -17.85 5.83 4.46
N ASP A 53 -18.07 4.55 4.83
CA ASP A 53 -18.50 3.48 3.93
C ASP A 53 -17.56 3.27 2.73
N ILE A 54 -16.25 3.51 2.93
CA ILE A 54 -15.22 3.31 1.90
C ILE A 54 -14.55 1.95 2.14
N PRO A 55 -14.54 1.05 1.14
CA PRO A 55 -13.88 -0.24 1.27
C PRO A 55 -12.37 -0.11 1.48
N VAL A 56 -11.81 -0.85 2.44
CA VAL A 56 -10.37 -1.04 2.59
C VAL A 56 -10.00 -2.29 1.79
N LEU A 57 -9.34 -2.10 0.66
CA LEU A 57 -8.99 -3.19 -0.28
C LEU A 57 -7.87 -4.06 0.26
N GLY A 58 -6.98 -3.47 1.04
CA GLY A 58 -5.88 -4.16 1.66
C GLY A 58 -4.74 -3.23 2.04
N MET A 59 -3.62 -3.86 2.43
CA MET A 59 -2.42 -3.15 2.85
C MET A 59 -1.21 -3.62 2.05
N VAL A 60 -0.32 -2.67 1.73
CA VAL A 60 1.02 -2.93 1.21
C VAL A 60 2.02 -2.64 2.32
N GLU A 61 2.79 -3.66 2.71
CA GLU A 61 3.88 -3.51 3.67
C GLU A 61 5.15 -3.07 2.93
N ASN A 62 5.50 -1.80 3.07
CA ASN A 62 6.72 -1.23 2.50
C ASN A 62 7.92 -1.44 3.43
N MET A 63 9.11 -1.61 2.86
CA MET A 63 10.36 -1.82 3.60
C MET A 63 10.31 -2.99 4.59
N ARG A 64 9.62 -4.09 4.20
CA ARG A 64 9.44 -5.25 5.07
C ARG A 64 10.75 -5.97 5.37
N PHE A 65 11.61 -6.09 4.38
CA PHE A 65 12.85 -6.86 4.45
C PHE A 65 13.92 -6.26 3.52
N ILE A 66 15.16 -6.69 3.72
CA ILE A 66 16.28 -6.48 2.78
C ILE A 66 16.61 -7.82 2.14
N LYS A 67 16.89 -7.82 0.83
CA LYS A 67 17.48 -8.99 0.17
C LYS A 67 19.00 -8.93 0.26
N CYS A 68 19.61 -9.98 0.79
CA CYS A 68 21.06 -10.11 0.79
C CYS A 68 21.58 -10.12 -0.66
N PRO A 69 22.53 -9.25 -1.03
CA PRO A 69 23.04 -9.19 -2.40
C PRO A 69 23.80 -10.46 -2.82
N ASP A 70 24.38 -11.21 -1.86
CA ASP A 70 25.20 -12.36 -2.13
C ASP A 70 24.40 -13.65 -2.29
N CYS A 71 23.41 -13.89 -1.43
CA CYS A 71 22.65 -15.15 -1.39
C CYS A 71 21.14 -14.99 -1.62
N GLY A 72 20.63 -13.78 -1.76
CA GLY A 72 19.20 -13.51 -1.98
C GLY A 72 18.29 -13.74 -0.76
N LYS A 73 18.86 -14.13 0.41
CA LYS A 73 18.10 -14.35 1.63
C LYS A 73 17.38 -13.07 2.07
N GLU A 74 16.12 -13.20 2.41
CA GLU A 74 15.34 -12.10 2.96
C GLU A 74 15.64 -11.94 4.46
N ILE A 75 16.00 -10.72 4.84
CA ILE A 75 16.33 -10.34 6.22
C ILE A 75 15.24 -9.36 6.67
N PRO A 76 14.36 -9.74 7.62
CA PRO A 76 13.35 -8.84 8.15
C PRO A 76 13.99 -7.60 8.78
N LEU A 77 13.46 -6.40 8.46
CA LEU A 77 13.94 -5.15 9.04
C LEU A 77 13.31 -4.82 10.38
N PHE A 78 12.09 -5.25 10.57
CA PHE A 78 11.29 -4.98 11.77
C PHE A 78 10.71 -6.31 12.25
N GLY A 79 10.73 -6.52 13.55
CA GLY A 79 10.28 -7.66 14.34
C GLY A 79 9.40 -8.75 13.70
N SER A 80 8.79 -9.58 14.51
CA SER A 80 7.93 -10.68 14.06
C SER A 80 6.66 -10.22 13.32
N ASP A 81 6.08 -11.11 12.53
CA ASP A 81 4.86 -10.89 11.74
C ASP A 81 3.61 -10.49 12.56
N ASP A 82 3.69 -10.64 13.89
CA ASP A 82 2.56 -10.50 14.82
C ASP A 82 1.97 -9.07 14.89
N ALA A 83 2.73 -8.04 14.51
CA ALA A 83 2.27 -6.65 14.62
C ALA A 83 1.21 -6.27 13.57
N VAL A 84 1.13 -6.98 12.46
CA VAL A 84 0.21 -6.71 11.34
C VAL A 84 -1.09 -7.48 11.49
N ASP A 85 -1.05 -8.67 12.10
CA ASP A 85 -2.24 -9.51 12.31
C ASP A 85 -3.30 -8.85 13.18
N SER A 86 -2.94 -7.79 13.92
CA SER A 86 -3.88 -7.05 14.77
C SER A 86 -4.86 -6.13 14.01
N THR A 87 -4.63 -5.88 12.72
CA THR A 87 -5.42 -4.91 11.94
C THR A 87 -6.61 -5.51 11.20
N ASN A 88 -6.66 -6.84 11.03
CA ASN A 88 -7.64 -7.55 10.17
C ASN A 88 -7.70 -7.05 8.72
N VAL A 89 -6.68 -6.34 8.26
CA VAL A 89 -6.57 -5.87 6.87
C VAL A 89 -5.72 -6.84 6.07
N PRO A 90 -6.21 -7.36 4.94
CA PRO A 90 -5.41 -8.29 4.14
C PRO A 90 -4.15 -7.63 3.60
N VAL A 91 -3.02 -8.32 3.72
CA VAL A 91 -1.76 -7.87 3.12
C VAL A 91 -1.77 -8.26 1.64
N LEU A 92 -1.80 -7.26 0.76
CA LEU A 92 -1.77 -7.46 -0.69
C LEU A 92 -0.37 -7.84 -1.15
N GLU A 93 0.62 -7.10 -0.67
CA GLU A 93 2.01 -7.30 -1.07
C GLU A 93 2.99 -6.82 -0.01
N ARG A 94 4.18 -7.43 0.00
CA ARG A 94 5.32 -7.07 0.85
C ARG A 94 6.47 -6.61 -0.02
N ILE A 95 6.96 -5.40 0.20
CA ILE A 95 7.98 -4.75 -0.62
C ILE A 95 9.30 -4.68 0.16
N PRO A 96 10.44 -5.04 -0.44
CA PRO A 96 11.74 -4.88 0.18
C PRO A 96 12.16 -3.41 0.29
N LEU A 97 13.06 -3.13 1.22
CA LEU A 97 13.87 -1.92 1.15
C LEU A 97 14.90 -2.11 0.03
N ASP A 98 14.69 -1.43 -1.08
CA ASP A 98 15.57 -1.51 -2.24
C ASP A 98 16.11 -0.11 -2.59
N PRO A 99 17.43 0.12 -2.44
CA PRO A 99 18.05 1.40 -2.81
C PRO A 99 17.87 1.78 -4.29
N LYS A 100 17.65 0.80 -5.17
CA LYS A 100 17.40 1.06 -6.59
C LYS A 100 16.08 1.78 -6.83
N VAL A 101 15.07 1.50 -6.00
CA VAL A 101 13.79 2.23 -6.06
C VAL A 101 14.00 3.69 -5.71
N ALA A 102 14.71 3.97 -4.62
CA ALA A 102 15.02 5.36 -4.21
C ALA A 102 15.79 6.10 -5.32
N ALA A 103 16.84 5.49 -5.86
CA ALA A 103 17.63 6.10 -6.94
C ALA A 103 16.79 6.33 -8.21
N ALA A 104 15.90 5.41 -8.57
CA ALA A 104 15.01 5.57 -9.71
C ALA A 104 13.98 6.69 -9.50
N CYS A 105 13.49 6.86 -8.26
CA CYS A 105 12.61 7.98 -7.92
C CYS A 105 13.34 9.31 -8.00
N ASP A 106 14.56 9.40 -7.44
CA ASP A 106 15.37 10.64 -7.44
C ASP A 106 15.71 11.11 -8.86
N THR A 107 15.90 10.18 -9.78
CA THR A 107 16.20 10.49 -11.19
C THR A 107 14.97 10.58 -12.09
N GLY A 108 13.77 10.34 -11.55
CA GLY A 108 12.53 10.32 -12.34
C GLY A 108 12.45 9.17 -13.35
N SER A 109 13.24 8.11 -13.15
CA SER A 109 13.35 6.97 -14.09
C SER A 109 12.61 5.71 -13.62
N LEU A 110 11.73 5.81 -12.63
CA LEU A 110 11.03 4.66 -12.06
C LEU A 110 10.22 3.89 -13.11
N ALA A 111 9.58 4.59 -14.04
CA ALA A 111 8.78 3.98 -15.10
C ALA A 111 9.61 3.17 -16.12
N GLN A 112 10.91 3.43 -16.23
CA GLN A 112 11.85 2.72 -17.08
C GLN A 112 12.66 1.66 -16.32
N SER A 113 12.47 1.57 -15.00
CA SER A 113 13.17 0.60 -14.16
C SER A 113 12.50 -0.78 -14.20
N ASP A 114 13.28 -1.82 -13.90
CA ASP A 114 12.80 -3.20 -13.77
C ASP A 114 12.07 -3.46 -12.43
N VAL A 115 11.57 -2.40 -11.77
CA VAL A 115 10.87 -2.50 -10.49
C VAL A 115 9.46 -3.01 -10.73
N THR A 116 9.16 -4.22 -10.25
CA THR A 116 7.87 -4.92 -10.43
C THR A 116 7.20 -5.29 -9.11
N TYR A 117 7.52 -4.58 -8.03
CA TYR A 117 7.09 -4.95 -6.68
C TYR A 117 5.58 -4.88 -6.44
N LEU A 118 4.83 -4.11 -7.23
CA LEU A 118 3.38 -3.96 -7.07
C LEU A 118 2.56 -4.77 -8.10
N THR A 119 3.18 -5.70 -8.80
CA THR A 119 2.51 -6.48 -9.85
C THR A 119 1.32 -7.27 -9.33
N LYS A 120 1.46 -7.93 -8.17
CA LYS A 120 0.36 -8.68 -7.54
C LYS A 120 -0.78 -7.76 -7.13
N THR A 121 -0.47 -6.63 -6.51
CA THR A 121 -1.46 -5.63 -6.12
C THR A 121 -2.20 -5.09 -7.34
N ALA A 122 -1.48 -4.75 -8.42
CA ALA A 122 -2.07 -4.28 -9.67
C ALA A 122 -3.01 -5.33 -10.29
N GLN A 123 -2.63 -6.61 -10.28
CA GLN A 123 -3.47 -7.70 -10.78
C GLN A 123 -4.76 -7.84 -9.96
N ILE A 124 -4.68 -7.79 -8.63
CA ILE A 124 -5.85 -7.84 -7.74
C ILE A 124 -6.82 -6.70 -8.05
N LEU A 125 -6.31 -5.48 -8.27
CA LEU A 125 -7.14 -4.34 -8.62
C LEU A 125 -7.78 -4.50 -10.00
N ALA A 126 -7.02 -4.96 -10.99
CA ALA A 126 -7.52 -5.21 -12.34
C ALA A 126 -8.65 -6.25 -12.33
N ASP A 127 -8.49 -7.34 -11.59
CA ASP A 127 -9.49 -8.40 -11.47
C ASP A 127 -10.74 -7.93 -10.70
N SER A 128 -10.57 -7.09 -9.67
CA SER A 128 -11.68 -6.61 -8.84
C SER A 128 -12.53 -5.53 -9.52
N PHE A 129 -11.93 -4.69 -10.36
CA PHE A 129 -12.57 -3.51 -10.94
C PHE A 129 -12.59 -3.49 -12.47
N GLY A 130 -11.77 -4.32 -13.14
CA GLY A 130 -11.69 -4.37 -14.60
C GLY A 130 -12.93 -4.89 -15.29
N GLU A 131 -13.72 -5.74 -14.64
CA GLU A 131 -14.95 -6.32 -15.21
C GLU A 131 -16.17 -5.40 -15.19
N LYS A 132 -16.15 -4.30 -14.47
CA LYS A 132 -17.27 -3.36 -14.36
C LYS A 132 -17.59 -2.59 -15.67
N LYS A 133 -16.77 -2.73 -16.71
CA LYS A 133 -16.96 -2.02 -18.00
C LYS A 133 -17.92 -2.67 -19.00
N ASN A 134 -18.44 -3.88 -18.71
CA ASN A 134 -19.30 -4.62 -19.66
C ASN A 134 -20.76 -4.76 -19.22
N GLN A 135 -21.26 -3.86 -18.36
CA GLN A 135 -22.70 -3.78 -18.05
C GLN A 135 -23.28 -2.41 -18.36
#